data_4cb36b35f43d6a064d73c86bd2b460ef
#
_entry.id   4cb36b35f43d6a064d73c86bd2b460ef
#
_cell.length_a   1.000
_cell.length_b   1.000
_cell.length_c   1.000
_cell.angle_alpha   90.00
_cell.angle_beta   90.00
_cell.angle_gamma   90.00
#
_symmetry.space_group_name_H-M   'P 1'
#
loop_
_entity.id
_entity.type
_entity.pdbx_description
1 polymer ?
#
loop_
_entity_poly.entity_id
_entity_poly.type
_entity_poly.pdbx_seq_one_letter_code
_entity_poly.pdbx_strand_id
1 'polypeptide(L)'
;MELHSKNRETFIDILKGIGIISIVIGHGPSYIWFGKVQIPIGPFVYLYHLAIFFFCSGYLYKDIQKDLTVFLAKKIKSLYWPATKHSLIALLLYNLYVKMGVVDSSYLSRDDVLIDITNILTLNGGGPLFVAYWFFQILLCSILIFGSVQYFSSKISNIYYKNIVFIVLVGVIGRIGIYSTEKHLGFLYNLQIAYLMVPILLIGYLYKKYMSKEKWEVDFSIILLIITFSILVHFIKNGIGIELSKYEIASAVLFYLISIIGILFCVSLAQIIWKCNKLTTVISYLGRNSLEIMIYHVVAFKMVDYLYFKLKGDVINISSIPYSCESLWPIYYVMGILVPLMIKKLLNSIVLLHKRRNRYFQ
;
A
#
# COMPACT_ATOMS: atom_id res chain seq x y z
N MET A 1 1.12 -25.49 -18.14
CA MET A 1 1.20 -24.02 -18.26
C MET A 1 0.36 -23.30 -17.20
N GLU A 2 -0.82 -23.78 -16.83
CA GLU A 2 -1.71 -23.19 -15.80
C GLU A 2 -1.16 -23.25 -14.35
N LEU A 3 -0.47 -24.32 -13.97
CA LEU A 3 0.14 -24.46 -12.63
C LEU A 3 1.20 -23.40 -12.34
N HIS A 4 1.99 -22.99 -13.35
CA HIS A 4 3.00 -21.94 -13.20
C HIS A 4 2.41 -20.54 -13.04
N SER A 5 1.28 -20.22 -13.70
CA SER A 5 0.61 -18.92 -13.54
C SER A 5 -0.03 -18.77 -12.15
N LYS A 6 -0.69 -19.84 -11.66
CA LYS A 6 -1.33 -19.86 -10.34
C LYS A 6 -0.31 -19.73 -9.19
N ASN A 7 0.86 -20.37 -9.32
CA ASN A 7 1.93 -20.27 -8.32
C ASN A 7 2.59 -18.87 -8.29
N ARG A 8 2.71 -18.19 -9.44
CA ARG A 8 3.24 -16.82 -9.52
C ARG A 8 2.32 -15.79 -8.87
N GLU A 9 1.02 -15.90 -9.10
CA GLU A 9 0.04 -15.03 -8.46
C GLU A 9 0.04 -15.21 -6.94
N THR A 10 0.16 -16.45 -6.46
CA THR A 10 0.23 -16.76 -5.03
C THR A 10 1.44 -16.10 -4.36
N PHE A 11 2.63 -16.15 -4.96
CA PHE A 11 3.82 -15.49 -4.41
C PHE A 11 3.64 -13.98 -4.27
N ILE A 12 3.10 -13.33 -5.29
CA ILE A 12 2.81 -11.89 -5.24
C ILE A 12 1.71 -11.57 -4.23
N ASP A 13 0.72 -12.43 -4.09
CA ASP A 13 -0.31 -12.27 -3.06
C ASP A 13 0.28 -12.39 -1.64
N ILE A 14 1.27 -13.28 -1.42
CA ILE A 14 2.01 -13.33 -0.15
C ILE A 14 2.76 -12.01 0.09
N LEU A 15 3.49 -11.49 -0.89
CA LEU A 15 4.20 -10.21 -0.77
C LEU A 15 3.26 -9.04 -0.45
N LYS A 16 2.11 -8.96 -1.12
CA LYS A 16 1.07 -7.98 -0.79
C LYS A 16 0.50 -8.19 0.61
N GLY A 17 0.38 -9.45 1.04
CA GLY A 17 -0.05 -9.81 2.39
C GLY A 17 0.93 -9.32 3.46
N ILE A 18 2.23 -9.51 3.25
CA ILE A 18 3.29 -8.95 4.12
C ILE A 18 3.18 -7.42 4.11
N GLY A 19 3.07 -6.81 2.92
CA GLY A 19 2.98 -5.36 2.79
C GLY A 19 1.76 -4.76 3.51
N ILE A 20 0.58 -5.37 3.39
CA ILE A 20 -0.63 -4.83 4.03
C ILE A 20 -0.61 -4.99 5.56
N ILE A 21 -0.07 -6.10 6.08
CA ILE A 21 0.18 -6.27 7.51
C ILE A 21 1.12 -5.16 8.00
N SER A 22 2.20 -4.90 7.26
CA SER A 22 3.15 -3.82 7.58
C SER A 22 2.51 -2.43 7.57
N ILE A 23 1.57 -2.15 6.67
CA ILE A 23 0.80 -0.90 6.66
C ILE A 23 -0.06 -0.77 7.92
N VAL A 24 -0.79 -1.83 8.30
CA VAL A 24 -1.62 -1.82 9.51
C VAL A 24 -0.75 -1.59 10.75
N ILE A 25 0.40 -2.25 10.83
CA ILE A 25 1.38 -2.06 11.92
C ILE A 25 1.91 -0.61 11.92
N GLY A 26 2.31 -0.08 10.76
CA GLY A 26 2.88 1.26 10.64
C GLY A 26 1.91 2.38 11.02
N HIS A 27 0.61 2.19 10.81
CA HIS A 27 -0.41 3.16 11.21
C HIS A 27 -0.97 2.91 12.62
N GLY A 28 -0.69 1.78 13.24
CA GLY A 28 -0.99 1.49 14.64
C GLY A 28 0.12 1.99 15.58
N PRO A 29 0.10 1.59 16.87
CA PRO A 29 1.13 1.96 17.83
C PRO A 29 2.54 1.66 17.33
N SER A 30 3.36 2.68 17.23
CA SER A 30 4.71 2.60 16.64
C SER A 30 5.67 1.73 17.44
N TYR A 31 5.36 1.51 18.72
CA TYR A 31 6.18 0.73 19.63
C TYR A 31 5.40 -0.40 20.25
N ILE A 32 6.03 -1.59 20.30
CA ILE A 32 5.50 -2.76 20.97
C ILE A 32 6.24 -2.92 22.30
N TRP A 33 5.48 -3.10 23.38
CA TRP A 33 6.02 -3.25 24.72
C TRP A 33 5.96 -4.72 25.16
N PHE A 34 7.12 -5.27 25.52
CA PHE A 34 7.25 -6.56 26.21
C PHE A 34 7.93 -6.34 27.55
N GLY A 35 7.11 -6.13 28.59
CA GLY A 35 7.62 -5.72 29.90
C GLY A 35 8.33 -4.36 29.83
N LYS A 36 9.64 -4.35 30.06
CA LYS A 36 10.49 -3.12 29.99
C LYS A 36 11.11 -2.91 28.59
N VAL A 37 10.96 -3.85 27.68
CA VAL A 37 11.57 -3.77 26.35
C VAL A 37 10.62 -3.10 25.37
N GLN A 38 11.10 -2.05 24.72
CA GLN A 38 10.38 -1.30 23.70
C GLN A 38 10.97 -1.64 22.32
N ILE A 39 10.14 -2.13 21.42
CA ILE A 39 10.53 -2.50 20.05
C ILE A 39 9.93 -1.49 19.07
N PRO A 40 10.74 -0.76 18.29
CA PRO A 40 10.29 0.25 17.33
C PRO A 40 9.76 -0.42 16.03
N ILE A 41 8.60 -1.09 16.13
CA ILE A 41 8.04 -1.85 14.99
C ILE A 41 7.52 -0.93 13.88
N GLY A 42 6.93 0.23 14.23
CA GLY A 42 6.47 1.23 13.29
C GLY A 42 7.61 1.73 12.40
N PRO A 43 8.68 2.33 12.94
CA PRO A 43 9.86 2.73 12.17
C PRO A 43 10.42 1.60 11.29
N PHE A 44 10.42 0.34 11.78
CA PHE A 44 10.90 -0.81 11.02
C PHE A 44 10.08 -1.05 9.74
N VAL A 45 8.76 -1.10 9.85
CA VAL A 45 7.91 -1.37 8.67
C VAL A 45 7.88 -0.19 7.69
N TYR A 46 8.09 1.04 8.16
CA TYR A 46 8.16 2.23 7.31
C TYR A 46 9.33 2.17 6.31
N LEU A 47 10.39 1.44 6.59
CA LEU A 47 11.53 1.30 5.67
C LEU A 47 11.15 0.60 4.36
N TYR A 48 10.08 -0.22 4.32
CA TYR A 48 9.77 -1.04 3.13
C TYR A 48 8.30 -1.16 2.75
N HIS A 49 7.35 -0.84 3.65
CA HIS A 49 5.94 -1.18 3.46
C HIS A 49 5.31 -0.58 2.19
N LEU A 50 5.76 0.60 1.75
CA LEU A 50 5.31 1.18 0.48
C LEU A 50 6.07 0.58 -0.71
N ALA A 51 7.40 0.46 -0.60
CA ALA A 51 8.24 -0.04 -1.68
C ALA A 51 7.78 -1.42 -2.19
N ILE A 52 7.31 -2.30 -1.28
CA ILE A 52 6.84 -3.64 -1.66
C ILE A 52 5.61 -3.61 -2.58
N PHE A 53 4.70 -2.65 -2.43
CA PHE A 53 3.54 -2.52 -3.33
C PHE A 53 3.93 -2.02 -4.72
N PHE A 54 4.89 -1.10 -4.81
CA PHE A 54 5.44 -0.66 -6.09
C PHE A 54 6.21 -1.80 -6.78
N PHE A 55 7.02 -2.53 -6.04
CA PHE A 55 7.67 -3.75 -6.53
C PHE A 55 6.66 -4.77 -7.07
N CYS A 56 5.61 -5.10 -6.30
CA CYS A 56 4.54 -6.00 -6.75
C CYS A 56 3.84 -5.49 -8.01
N SER A 57 3.63 -4.19 -8.11
CA SER A 57 2.99 -3.57 -9.28
C SER A 57 3.88 -3.64 -10.52
N GLY A 58 5.18 -3.44 -10.36
CA GLY A 58 6.18 -3.65 -11.41
C GLY A 58 6.27 -5.12 -11.83
N TYR A 59 6.26 -6.05 -10.87
CA TYR A 59 6.23 -7.48 -11.15
C TYR A 59 4.99 -7.89 -11.96
N LEU A 60 3.82 -7.35 -11.64
CA LEU A 60 2.57 -7.64 -12.34
C LEU A 60 2.40 -6.85 -13.64
N TYR A 61 3.32 -5.94 -13.92
CA TYR A 61 3.28 -5.15 -15.14
C TYR A 61 3.42 -6.05 -16.37
N LYS A 62 2.66 -5.71 -17.41
CA LYS A 62 2.72 -6.35 -18.74
C LYS A 62 3.02 -5.28 -19.77
N ASP A 63 3.98 -5.55 -20.63
CA ASP A 63 4.39 -4.65 -21.70
C ASP A 63 3.19 -4.21 -22.55
N ILE A 64 3.14 -2.93 -22.86
CA ILE A 64 2.12 -2.37 -23.75
C ILE A 64 2.51 -2.73 -25.19
N GLN A 65 1.70 -3.58 -25.83
CA GLN A 65 2.01 -4.08 -27.16
C GLN A 65 1.35 -3.26 -28.28
N LYS A 66 0.16 -2.71 -28.06
CA LYS A 66 -0.65 -2.13 -29.13
C LYS A 66 -1.03 -0.67 -28.91
N ASP A 67 -1.66 -0.35 -27.78
CA ASP A 67 -2.30 0.95 -27.57
C ASP A 67 -2.10 1.45 -26.12
N LEU A 68 -1.51 2.64 -26.03
CA LEU A 68 -1.30 3.33 -24.75
C LEU A 68 -2.64 3.73 -24.11
N THR A 69 -3.61 4.18 -24.90
CA THR A 69 -4.91 4.66 -24.39
C THR A 69 -5.68 3.53 -23.71
N VAL A 70 -5.64 2.33 -24.29
CA VAL A 70 -6.26 1.12 -23.70
C VAL A 70 -5.59 0.76 -22.37
N PHE A 71 -4.26 0.88 -22.29
CA PHE A 71 -3.53 0.67 -21.04
C PHE A 71 -3.95 1.68 -19.97
N LEU A 72 -3.96 2.98 -20.30
CA LEU A 72 -4.35 4.06 -19.39
C LEU A 72 -5.77 3.83 -18.85
N ALA A 73 -6.73 3.60 -19.76
CA ALA A 73 -8.13 3.33 -19.37
C ALA A 73 -8.26 2.11 -18.45
N LYS A 74 -7.50 1.03 -18.71
CA LYS A 74 -7.49 -0.17 -17.88
C LYS A 74 -6.94 0.10 -16.48
N LYS A 75 -5.89 0.93 -16.36
CA LYS A 75 -5.30 1.30 -15.06
C LYS A 75 -6.22 2.22 -14.27
N ILE A 76 -6.86 3.18 -14.90
CA ILE A 76 -7.90 4.01 -14.29
C ILE A 76 -9.03 3.12 -13.75
N LYS A 77 -9.56 2.22 -14.56
CA LYS A 77 -10.63 1.30 -14.14
C LYS A 77 -10.23 0.39 -12.97
N SER A 78 -8.97 -0.06 -12.92
CA SER A 78 -8.51 -1.04 -11.94
C SER A 78 -7.93 -0.47 -10.65
N LEU A 79 -7.47 0.78 -10.64
CA LEU A 79 -6.85 1.44 -9.48
C LEU A 79 -7.64 2.66 -9.02
N TYR A 80 -7.93 3.61 -9.92
CA TYR A 80 -8.64 4.83 -9.58
C TYR A 80 -10.07 4.56 -9.13
N TRP A 81 -10.85 3.85 -9.95
CA TRP A 81 -12.28 3.68 -9.66
C TRP A 81 -12.56 2.92 -8.36
N PRO A 82 -11.88 1.81 -8.02
CA PRO A 82 -12.06 1.17 -6.72
C PRO A 82 -11.72 2.08 -5.53
N ALA A 83 -10.61 2.80 -5.57
CA ALA A 83 -10.22 3.72 -4.51
C ALA A 83 -11.24 4.86 -4.34
N THR A 84 -11.62 5.52 -5.45
CA THR A 84 -12.62 6.57 -5.49
C THR A 84 -13.97 6.11 -4.93
N LYS A 85 -14.48 4.95 -5.37
CA LYS A 85 -15.73 4.39 -4.88
C LYS A 85 -15.73 4.20 -3.35
N HIS A 86 -14.67 3.64 -2.80
CA HIS A 86 -14.59 3.41 -1.36
C HIS A 86 -14.42 4.71 -0.58
N SER A 87 -13.69 5.70 -1.12
CA SER A 87 -13.59 7.04 -0.53
C SER A 87 -14.95 7.73 -0.46
N LEU A 88 -15.73 7.67 -1.54
CA LEU A 88 -17.08 8.22 -1.55
C LEU A 88 -18.00 7.53 -0.53
N ILE A 89 -17.89 6.20 -0.39
CA ILE A 89 -18.66 5.47 0.65
C ILE A 89 -18.23 5.91 2.05
N ALA A 90 -16.93 6.05 2.30
CA ALA A 90 -16.41 6.51 3.59
C ALA A 90 -16.87 7.94 3.91
N LEU A 91 -16.86 8.85 2.91
CA LEU A 91 -17.35 10.22 3.05
C LEU A 91 -18.85 10.26 3.39
N LEU A 92 -19.68 9.48 2.70
CA LEU A 92 -21.14 9.41 2.97
C LEU A 92 -21.43 8.90 4.39
N LEU A 93 -20.59 8.05 4.93
CA LEU A 93 -20.74 7.50 6.29
C LEU A 93 -20.11 8.39 7.37
N TYR A 94 -19.35 9.42 7.01
CA TYR A 94 -18.59 10.24 7.96
C TYR A 94 -19.48 10.86 9.05
N ASN A 95 -20.52 11.57 8.66
CA ASN A 95 -21.43 12.21 9.61
C ASN A 95 -22.18 11.18 10.51
N LEU A 96 -22.39 9.96 10.03
CA LEU A 96 -22.88 8.86 10.85
C LEU A 96 -21.86 8.42 11.90
N TYR A 97 -20.58 8.32 11.54
CA TYR A 97 -19.50 7.99 12.49
C TYR A 97 -19.34 9.08 13.55
N VAL A 98 -19.45 10.36 13.18
CA VAL A 98 -19.48 11.48 14.13
C VAL A 98 -20.67 11.35 15.08
N LYS A 99 -21.89 11.11 14.54
CA LYS A 99 -23.11 10.92 15.36
C LYS A 99 -22.99 9.74 16.32
N MET A 100 -22.32 8.68 15.93
CA MET A 100 -22.10 7.51 16.77
C MET A 100 -20.97 7.71 17.80
N GLY A 101 -20.23 8.82 17.75
CA GLY A 101 -19.08 9.08 18.61
C GLY A 101 -17.83 8.25 18.26
N VAL A 102 -17.79 7.65 17.07
CA VAL A 102 -16.62 6.91 16.59
C VAL A 102 -15.51 7.85 16.12
N VAL A 103 -15.88 9.04 15.70
CA VAL A 103 -14.97 10.12 15.30
C VAL A 103 -15.32 11.37 16.12
N ASP A 104 -14.34 11.87 16.87
CA ASP A 104 -14.48 13.12 17.62
C ASP A 104 -14.12 14.29 16.68
N SER A 105 -15.13 14.81 16.00
CA SER A 105 -15.00 15.92 15.06
C SER A 105 -16.36 16.57 14.81
N SER A 106 -16.34 17.71 14.15
CA SER A 106 -17.56 18.37 13.69
C SER A 106 -18.21 17.62 12.53
N TYR A 107 -19.53 17.77 12.42
CA TYR A 107 -20.24 17.32 11.23
C TYR A 107 -19.76 18.08 9.99
N LEU A 108 -19.59 17.38 8.88
CA LEU A 108 -19.35 18.03 7.60
C LEU A 108 -20.60 18.78 7.14
N SER A 109 -20.43 20.04 6.80
CA SER A 109 -21.46 20.82 6.14
C SER A 109 -21.68 20.33 4.70
N ARG A 110 -22.72 20.84 4.04
CA ARG A 110 -22.97 20.53 2.62
C ARG A 110 -21.81 20.96 1.74
N ASP A 111 -21.21 22.09 2.02
CA ASP A 111 -20.11 22.65 1.23
C ASP A 111 -18.83 21.83 1.43
N ASP A 112 -18.53 21.41 2.68
CA ASP A 112 -17.40 20.51 2.96
C ASP A 112 -17.55 19.19 2.20
N VAL A 113 -18.74 18.59 2.18
CA VAL A 113 -19.01 17.35 1.44
C VAL A 113 -18.80 17.55 -0.06
N LEU A 114 -19.21 18.68 -0.66
CA LEU A 114 -18.99 18.97 -2.07
C LEU A 114 -17.52 19.17 -2.41
N ILE A 115 -16.77 19.84 -1.53
CA ILE A 115 -15.31 20.00 -1.65
C ILE A 115 -14.64 18.64 -1.61
N ASP A 116 -14.97 17.80 -0.64
CA ASP A 116 -14.39 16.46 -0.50
C ASP A 116 -14.73 15.54 -1.68
N ILE A 117 -15.96 15.59 -2.20
CA ILE A 117 -16.35 14.87 -3.43
C ILE A 117 -15.46 15.33 -4.59
N THR A 118 -15.26 16.63 -4.75
CA THR A 118 -14.43 17.19 -5.81
C THR A 118 -12.98 16.72 -5.66
N ASN A 119 -12.41 16.78 -4.45
CA ASN A 119 -11.06 16.31 -4.15
C ASN A 119 -10.90 14.82 -4.45
N ILE A 120 -11.86 13.98 -4.07
CA ILE A 120 -11.85 12.54 -4.35
C ILE A 120 -11.89 12.29 -5.87
N LEU A 121 -12.76 12.96 -6.60
CA LEU A 121 -12.91 12.78 -8.04
C LEU A 121 -11.70 13.30 -8.83
N THR A 122 -11.06 14.36 -8.34
CA THR A 122 -9.87 14.94 -8.98
C THR A 122 -8.55 14.35 -8.48
N LEU A 123 -8.56 13.27 -7.69
CA LEU A 123 -7.37 12.69 -7.04
C LEU A 123 -6.62 13.66 -6.10
N ASN A 124 -7.28 14.66 -5.56
CA ASN A 124 -6.65 15.67 -4.71
C ASN A 124 -6.80 15.39 -3.20
N GLY A 125 -7.47 14.29 -2.84
CA GLY A 125 -7.67 13.84 -1.47
C GLY A 125 -8.67 12.71 -1.38
N GLY A 126 -8.65 11.96 -0.27
CA GLY A 126 -9.52 10.79 -0.04
C GLY A 126 -10.70 11.04 0.89
N GLY A 127 -10.89 12.29 1.34
CA GLY A 127 -11.82 12.62 2.41
C GLY A 127 -11.24 12.29 3.81
N PRO A 128 -11.93 12.69 4.89
CA PRO A 128 -11.37 12.71 6.23
C PRO A 128 -11.05 11.34 6.85
N LEU A 129 -11.68 10.25 6.38
CA LEU A 129 -11.46 8.90 6.91
C LEU A 129 -10.56 8.03 6.03
N PHE A 130 -10.24 8.47 4.81
CA PHE A 130 -9.39 7.68 3.92
C PHE A 130 -8.00 8.30 3.82
N VAL A 131 -7.26 8.26 4.91
CA VAL A 131 -5.91 8.82 5.03
C VAL A 131 -4.93 8.19 4.02
N ALA A 132 -5.10 6.92 3.65
CA ALA A 132 -4.23 6.22 2.70
C ALA A 132 -4.52 6.53 1.21
N TYR A 133 -5.44 7.46 0.87
CA TYR A 133 -5.79 7.77 -0.52
C TYR A 133 -4.61 8.28 -1.34
N TRP A 134 -3.73 9.09 -0.74
CA TRP A 134 -2.52 9.60 -1.38
C TRP A 134 -1.62 8.49 -1.96
N PHE A 135 -1.60 7.32 -1.30
CA PHE A 135 -0.85 6.15 -1.80
C PHE A 135 -1.39 5.66 -3.14
N PHE A 136 -2.73 5.58 -3.31
CA PHE A 136 -3.34 5.16 -4.58
C PHE A 136 -3.09 6.18 -5.69
N GLN A 137 -3.07 7.45 -5.35
CA GLN A 137 -2.72 8.54 -6.25
C GLN A 137 -1.30 8.36 -6.80
N ILE A 138 -0.30 8.23 -5.93
CA ILE A 138 1.09 8.08 -6.36
C ILE A 138 1.32 6.75 -7.08
N LEU A 139 0.67 5.66 -6.64
CA LEU A 139 0.77 4.36 -7.30
C LEU A 139 0.24 4.43 -8.74
N LEU A 140 -0.93 5.03 -8.93
CA LEU A 140 -1.51 5.24 -10.25
C LEU A 140 -0.58 6.07 -11.13
N CYS A 141 -0.16 7.25 -10.65
CA CYS A 141 0.76 8.13 -11.39
C CYS A 141 2.05 7.41 -11.78
N SER A 142 2.69 6.71 -10.83
CA SER A 142 3.93 5.96 -11.12
C SER A 142 3.74 4.89 -12.19
N ILE A 143 2.64 4.13 -12.15
CA ILE A 143 2.34 3.09 -13.14
C ILE A 143 2.05 3.72 -14.51
N LEU A 144 1.35 4.84 -14.57
CA LEU A 144 1.08 5.55 -15.83
C LEU A 144 2.36 6.09 -16.44
N ILE A 145 3.25 6.69 -15.64
CA ILE A 145 4.56 7.19 -16.07
C ILE A 145 5.42 6.03 -16.58
N PHE A 146 5.57 4.97 -15.77
CA PHE A 146 6.34 3.79 -16.12
C PHE A 146 5.86 3.15 -17.44
N GLY A 147 4.54 3.02 -17.59
CA GLY A 147 3.92 2.48 -18.80
C GLY A 147 4.16 3.36 -20.02
N SER A 148 4.06 4.68 -19.88
CA SER A 148 4.33 5.61 -20.97
C SER A 148 5.80 5.54 -21.42
N VAL A 149 6.75 5.52 -20.47
CA VAL A 149 8.17 5.36 -20.78
C VAL A 149 8.43 4.04 -21.49
N GLN A 150 7.86 2.93 -21.01
CA GLN A 150 8.00 1.63 -21.65
C GLN A 150 7.40 1.65 -23.07
N TYR A 151 6.23 2.24 -23.25
CA TYR A 151 5.56 2.33 -24.55
C TYR A 151 6.41 3.13 -25.57
N PHE A 152 6.89 4.33 -25.20
CA PHE A 152 7.71 5.12 -26.11
C PHE A 152 9.05 4.45 -26.40
N SER A 153 9.72 3.88 -25.40
CA SER A 153 10.95 3.11 -25.61
C SER A 153 10.72 1.89 -26.53
N SER A 154 9.52 1.30 -26.51
CA SER A 154 9.19 0.14 -27.35
C SER A 154 9.14 0.44 -28.84
N LYS A 155 9.08 1.72 -29.24
CA LYS A 155 9.12 2.16 -30.65
C LYS A 155 10.52 2.06 -31.26
N ILE A 156 11.55 1.88 -30.44
CA ILE A 156 12.93 1.68 -30.90
C ILE A 156 13.05 0.25 -31.40
N SER A 157 13.42 0.08 -32.67
CA SER A 157 13.48 -1.22 -33.35
C SER A 157 14.55 -2.14 -32.77
N ASN A 158 15.72 -1.58 -32.43
CA ASN A 158 16.81 -2.36 -31.84
C ASN A 158 16.54 -2.66 -30.38
N ILE A 159 16.45 -3.93 -30.04
CA ILE A 159 16.13 -4.42 -28.69
C ILE A 159 17.14 -3.98 -27.62
N TYR A 160 18.41 -3.84 -27.99
CA TYR A 160 19.47 -3.40 -27.09
C TYR A 160 19.30 -1.93 -26.72
N TYR A 161 19.20 -1.05 -27.71
CA TYR A 161 18.96 0.37 -27.48
C TYR A 161 17.61 0.63 -26.81
N LYS A 162 16.56 -0.09 -27.16
CA LYS A 162 15.25 -0.05 -26.48
C LYS A 162 15.40 -0.23 -24.97
N ASN A 163 16.11 -1.30 -24.53
CA ASN A 163 16.26 -1.60 -23.11
C ASN A 163 17.12 -0.54 -22.41
N ILE A 164 18.19 -0.07 -23.05
CA ILE A 164 19.04 0.99 -22.50
C ILE A 164 18.23 2.27 -22.31
N VAL A 165 17.54 2.75 -23.36
CA VAL A 165 16.73 3.97 -23.29
C VAL A 165 15.67 3.86 -22.20
N PHE A 166 14.99 2.71 -22.11
CA PHE A 166 13.99 2.47 -21.06
C PHE A 166 14.58 2.61 -19.65
N ILE A 167 15.72 1.95 -19.38
CA ILE A 167 16.37 1.99 -18.06
C ILE A 167 16.87 3.40 -17.75
N VAL A 168 17.51 4.07 -18.73
CA VAL A 168 18.03 5.43 -18.56
C VAL A 168 16.90 6.41 -18.26
N LEU A 169 15.79 6.38 -19.02
CA LEU A 169 14.66 7.27 -18.78
C LEU A 169 14.04 7.03 -17.39
N VAL A 170 13.88 5.78 -16.96
CA VAL A 170 13.41 5.46 -15.60
C VAL A 170 14.38 6.00 -14.55
N GLY A 171 15.69 5.90 -14.76
CA GLY A 171 16.72 6.47 -13.88
C GLY A 171 16.65 7.99 -13.79
N VAL A 172 16.49 8.68 -14.93
CA VAL A 172 16.32 10.15 -14.99
C VAL A 172 15.07 10.59 -14.24
N ILE A 173 13.92 9.90 -14.44
CA ILE A 173 12.69 10.20 -13.72
C ILE A 173 12.88 10.00 -12.23
N GLY A 174 13.52 8.91 -11.80
CA GLY A 174 13.85 8.68 -10.41
C GLY A 174 14.74 9.79 -9.82
N ARG A 175 15.73 10.28 -10.58
CA ARG A 175 16.59 11.39 -10.16
C ARG A 175 15.81 12.69 -9.99
N ILE A 176 14.85 12.98 -10.89
CA ILE A 176 13.95 14.12 -10.77
C ILE A 176 13.09 13.96 -9.49
N GLY A 177 12.56 12.77 -9.24
CA GLY A 177 11.78 12.48 -8.03
C GLY A 177 12.57 12.72 -6.74
N ILE A 178 13.82 12.26 -6.69
CA ILE A 178 14.73 12.52 -5.57
C ILE A 178 14.91 14.02 -5.35
N TYR A 179 15.41 14.71 -6.37
CA TYR A 179 15.70 16.14 -6.29
C TYR A 179 14.48 16.95 -5.84
N SER A 180 13.31 16.63 -6.41
CA SER A 180 12.06 17.32 -6.06
C SER A 180 11.62 17.05 -4.64
N THR A 181 11.81 15.82 -4.14
CA THR A 181 11.46 15.44 -2.76
C THR A 181 12.42 16.08 -1.76
N GLU A 182 13.73 16.03 -2.01
CA GLU A 182 14.75 16.68 -1.15
C GLU A 182 14.59 18.21 -1.06
N LYS A 183 14.09 18.82 -2.12
CA LYS A 183 13.82 20.28 -2.18
C LYS A 183 12.40 20.64 -1.73
N HIS A 184 11.61 19.68 -1.25
CA HIS A 184 10.21 19.86 -0.85
C HIS A 184 9.38 20.59 -1.92
N LEU A 185 9.63 20.30 -3.20
CA LEU A 185 8.88 20.89 -4.31
C LEU A 185 7.49 20.24 -4.35
N GLY A 186 6.45 21.00 -4.01
CA GLY A 186 5.06 20.53 -4.01
C GLY A 186 4.50 20.45 -5.42
N PHE A 187 4.65 19.30 -6.09
CA PHE A 187 3.98 19.05 -7.36
C PHE A 187 2.53 18.62 -7.15
N LEU A 188 1.68 18.99 -8.10
CA LEU A 188 0.31 18.48 -8.13
C LEU A 188 0.32 16.94 -8.07
N TYR A 189 -0.64 16.37 -7.35
CA TYR A 189 -0.80 14.92 -7.22
C TYR A 189 0.39 14.19 -6.60
N ASN A 190 1.23 14.87 -5.83
CA ASN A 190 2.46 14.30 -5.26
C ASN A 190 3.35 13.63 -6.32
N LEU A 191 3.42 14.20 -7.52
CA LEU A 191 4.20 13.65 -8.64
C LEU A 191 5.67 13.46 -8.31
N GLN A 192 6.26 14.28 -7.44
CA GLN A 192 7.63 14.10 -6.96
C GLN A 192 7.84 12.73 -6.33
N ILE A 193 6.88 12.25 -5.51
CA ILE A 193 6.95 10.90 -4.93
C ILE A 193 6.63 9.84 -5.98
N ALA A 194 5.69 10.13 -6.89
CA ALA A 194 5.42 9.20 -7.99
C ALA A 194 6.68 8.96 -8.85
N TYR A 195 7.43 10.01 -9.19
CA TYR A 195 8.72 9.90 -9.91
C TYR A 195 9.75 9.11 -9.10
N LEU A 196 9.85 9.38 -7.80
CA LEU A 196 10.74 8.67 -6.88
C LEU A 196 10.47 7.15 -6.89
N MET A 197 9.21 6.73 -7.04
CA MET A 197 8.82 5.32 -6.99
C MET A 197 8.90 4.59 -8.34
N VAL A 198 9.08 5.28 -9.46
CA VAL A 198 9.19 4.65 -10.79
C VAL A 198 10.36 3.65 -10.89
N PRO A 199 11.56 3.89 -10.35
CA PRO A 199 12.63 2.89 -10.32
C PRO A 199 12.30 1.63 -9.51
N ILE A 200 11.47 1.74 -8.47
CA ILE A 200 11.02 0.57 -7.69
C ILE A 200 10.11 -0.34 -8.54
N LEU A 201 9.25 0.24 -9.39
CA LEU A 201 8.51 -0.52 -10.40
C LEU A 201 9.44 -1.27 -11.35
N LEU A 202 10.54 -0.63 -11.80
CA LEU A 202 11.53 -1.26 -12.67
C LEU A 202 12.17 -2.47 -11.99
N ILE A 203 12.52 -2.37 -10.69
CA ILE A 203 13.07 -3.49 -9.93
C ILE A 203 12.11 -4.68 -9.95
N GLY A 204 10.82 -4.47 -9.69
CA GLY A 204 9.80 -5.51 -9.75
C GLY A 204 9.65 -6.13 -11.16
N TYR A 205 9.66 -5.31 -12.19
CA TYR A 205 9.60 -5.73 -13.59
C TYR A 205 10.82 -6.60 -13.98
N LEU A 206 12.03 -6.17 -13.61
CA LEU A 206 13.27 -6.90 -13.89
C LEU A 206 13.34 -8.20 -13.07
N TYR A 207 12.92 -8.17 -11.81
CA TYR A 207 12.86 -9.37 -10.97
C TYR A 207 11.98 -10.45 -11.62
N LYS A 208 10.80 -10.08 -12.11
CA LYS A 208 9.93 -11.02 -12.86
C LYS A 208 10.62 -11.58 -14.09
N LYS A 209 11.31 -10.73 -14.84
CA LYS A 209 11.90 -11.11 -16.12
C LYS A 209 13.09 -12.07 -15.94
N TYR A 210 13.90 -11.87 -14.90
CA TYR A 210 15.19 -12.55 -14.76
C TYR A 210 15.26 -13.52 -13.58
N MET A 211 14.55 -13.25 -12.47
CA MET A 211 14.75 -13.99 -11.22
C MET A 211 13.53 -14.82 -10.78
N SER A 212 12.34 -14.56 -11.28
CA SER A 212 11.10 -15.18 -10.78
C SER A 212 10.92 -16.65 -11.16
N LYS A 213 11.82 -17.22 -11.93
CA LYS A 213 11.69 -18.60 -12.42
C LYS A 213 12.12 -19.64 -11.41
N GLU A 214 12.90 -19.27 -10.42
CA GLU A 214 13.50 -20.18 -9.45
C GLU A 214 12.87 -20.02 -8.07
N LYS A 215 12.58 -21.13 -7.43
CA LYS A 215 12.28 -21.17 -6.01
C LYS A 215 13.60 -21.18 -5.27
N TRP A 216 13.77 -20.25 -4.35
CA TRP A 216 14.95 -20.21 -3.53
C TRP A 216 14.96 -21.40 -2.53
N GLU A 217 16.13 -21.89 -2.23
CA GLU A 217 16.31 -22.82 -1.13
C GLU A 217 15.95 -22.17 0.20
N VAL A 218 15.47 -22.97 1.15
CA VAL A 218 15.01 -22.45 2.46
C VAL A 218 16.17 -21.81 3.20
N ASP A 219 17.33 -22.50 3.24
CA ASP A 219 18.51 -22.03 3.97
C ASP A 219 19.02 -20.69 3.42
N PHE A 220 19.08 -20.55 2.09
CA PHE A 220 19.41 -19.29 1.45
C PHE A 220 18.41 -18.18 1.83
N SER A 221 17.12 -18.50 1.82
CA SER A 221 16.07 -17.54 2.19
C SER A 221 16.18 -17.12 3.65
N ILE A 222 16.50 -18.04 4.57
CA ILE A 222 16.69 -17.73 6.00
C ILE A 222 17.94 -16.86 6.20
N ILE A 223 19.05 -17.21 5.59
CA ILE A 223 20.29 -16.42 5.69
C ILE A 223 20.06 -15.00 5.18
N LEU A 224 19.46 -14.86 4.00
CA LEU A 224 19.18 -13.55 3.42
C LEU A 224 18.17 -12.73 4.26
N LEU A 225 17.17 -13.40 4.87
CA LEU A 225 16.23 -12.78 5.80
C LEU A 225 16.96 -12.20 7.02
N ILE A 226 17.87 -12.99 7.64
CA ILE A 226 18.63 -12.54 8.81
C ILE A 226 19.54 -11.36 8.46
N ILE A 227 20.25 -11.43 7.33
CA ILE A 227 21.14 -10.37 6.86
C ILE A 227 20.34 -9.08 6.63
N THR A 228 19.27 -9.15 5.83
CA THR A 228 18.46 -7.97 5.50
C THR A 228 17.77 -7.41 6.71
N PHE A 229 17.24 -8.24 7.62
CA PHE A 229 16.67 -7.81 8.90
C PHE A 229 17.71 -7.07 9.75
N SER A 230 18.93 -7.62 9.89
CA SER A 230 20.00 -7.00 10.68
C SER A 230 20.39 -5.62 10.13
N ILE A 231 20.47 -5.49 8.81
CA ILE A 231 20.76 -4.20 8.16
C ILE A 231 19.63 -3.19 8.39
N LEU A 232 18.36 -3.59 8.25
CA LEU A 232 17.22 -2.71 8.50
C LEU A 232 17.17 -2.26 9.97
N VAL A 233 17.44 -3.16 10.93
CA VAL A 233 17.54 -2.81 12.35
C VAL A 233 18.71 -1.85 12.61
N HIS A 234 19.85 -2.03 11.92
CA HIS A 234 20.98 -1.10 12.01
C HIS A 234 20.60 0.30 11.56
N PHE A 235 19.86 0.46 10.46
CA PHE A 235 19.38 1.76 10.00
C PHE A 235 18.51 2.45 11.06
N ILE A 236 17.55 1.73 11.65
CA ILE A 236 16.68 2.29 12.70
C ILE A 236 17.47 2.74 13.92
N LYS A 237 18.43 1.91 14.39
CA LYS A 237 19.27 2.26 15.53
C LYS A 237 20.10 3.53 15.31
N ASN A 238 20.41 3.86 14.05
CA ASN A 238 21.09 5.08 13.67
C ASN A 238 20.13 6.24 13.32
N GLY A 239 18.85 6.13 13.65
CA GLY A 239 17.86 7.18 13.39
C GLY A 239 17.50 7.39 11.92
N ILE A 240 17.84 6.43 11.07
CA ILE A 240 17.55 6.50 9.63
C ILE A 240 16.12 5.97 9.41
N GLY A 241 15.24 6.84 8.96
CA GLY A 241 13.84 6.53 8.64
C GLY A 241 13.44 7.00 7.23
N ILE A 242 12.30 6.50 6.79
CA ILE A 242 11.64 6.92 5.54
C ILE A 242 10.19 7.23 5.89
N GLU A 243 9.75 8.47 5.67
CA GLU A 243 8.33 8.83 5.78
C GLU A 243 7.88 9.67 4.57
N LEU A 244 7.46 8.97 3.53
CA LEU A 244 7.11 9.60 2.25
C LEU A 244 5.92 10.56 2.34
N SER A 245 5.01 10.37 3.29
CA SER A 245 3.89 11.28 3.53
C SER A 245 4.34 12.67 3.98
N LYS A 246 5.52 12.76 4.60
CA LYS A 246 6.15 13.99 5.06
C LYS A 246 7.30 14.44 4.16
N TYR A 247 7.52 13.79 3.03
CA TYR A 247 8.68 14.00 2.14
C TYR A 247 10.03 13.75 2.84
N GLU A 248 10.03 12.94 3.90
CA GLU A 248 11.25 12.58 4.63
C GLU A 248 11.90 11.35 3.99
N ILE A 249 13.04 11.57 3.34
CA ILE A 249 13.92 10.54 2.82
C ILE A 249 15.33 10.79 3.38
N ALA A 250 16.01 9.74 3.84
CA ALA A 250 17.33 9.88 4.48
C ALA A 250 18.38 10.49 3.53
N SER A 251 18.42 10.05 2.31
CA SER A 251 19.10 10.62 1.14
C SER A 251 18.71 9.79 -0.08
N ALA A 252 18.99 10.31 -1.28
CA ALA A 252 18.74 9.63 -2.53
C ALA A 252 19.25 8.19 -2.59
N VAL A 253 20.52 8.01 -2.27
CA VAL A 253 21.20 6.71 -2.31
C VAL A 253 20.63 5.78 -1.23
N LEU A 254 20.49 6.29 -0.01
CA LEU A 254 19.96 5.51 1.11
C LEU A 254 18.51 5.10 0.88
N PHE A 255 17.68 5.96 0.30
CA PHE A 255 16.28 5.61 0.00
C PHE A 255 16.18 4.34 -0.87
N TYR A 256 16.89 4.31 -2.01
CA TYR A 256 16.85 3.14 -2.89
C TYR A 256 17.55 1.93 -2.27
N LEU A 257 18.66 2.12 -1.57
CA LEU A 257 19.35 1.04 -0.87
C LEU A 257 18.44 0.38 0.17
N ILE A 258 17.81 1.17 1.04
CA ILE A 258 16.88 0.69 2.06
C ILE A 258 15.67 0.02 1.41
N SER A 259 15.10 0.62 0.36
CA SER A 259 13.97 0.03 -0.37
C SER A 259 14.33 -1.33 -0.97
N ILE A 260 15.52 -1.48 -1.57
CA ILE A 260 15.99 -2.77 -2.11
C ILE A 260 16.19 -3.80 -1.00
N ILE A 261 16.84 -3.42 0.10
CA ILE A 261 17.05 -4.31 1.25
C ILE A 261 15.70 -4.72 1.85
N GLY A 262 14.76 -3.79 1.99
CA GLY A 262 13.40 -4.08 2.45
C GLY A 262 12.61 -5.00 1.52
N ILE A 263 12.75 -4.82 0.20
CA ILE A 263 12.17 -5.74 -0.79
C ILE A 263 12.79 -7.13 -0.66
N LEU A 264 14.11 -7.24 -0.54
CA LEU A 264 14.80 -8.54 -0.36
C LEU A 264 14.37 -9.21 0.96
N PHE A 265 14.21 -8.45 2.04
CA PHE A 265 13.65 -8.93 3.30
C PHE A 265 12.25 -9.54 3.08
N CYS A 266 11.34 -8.80 2.42
CA CYS A 266 9.99 -9.29 2.15
C CYS A 266 9.97 -10.49 1.20
N VAL A 267 10.84 -10.51 0.18
CA VAL A 267 10.97 -11.62 -0.77
C VAL A 267 11.45 -12.87 -0.04
N SER A 268 12.48 -12.77 0.79
CA SER A 268 13.01 -13.90 1.59
C SER A 268 11.94 -14.46 2.52
N LEU A 269 11.23 -13.57 3.23
CA LEU A 269 10.12 -13.95 4.10
C LEU A 269 9.00 -14.64 3.32
N ALA A 270 8.64 -14.12 2.14
CA ALA A 270 7.63 -14.72 1.27
C ALA A 270 8.02 -16.11 0.76
N GLN A 271 9.29 -16.33 0.43
CA GLN A 271 9.81 -17.66 0.03
C GLN A 271 9.67 -18.67 1.16
N ILE A 272 9.94 -18.28 2.41
CA ILE A 272 9.77 -19.13 3.59
C ILE A 272 8.28 -19.42 3.84
N ILE A 273 7.42 -18.40 3.82
CA ILE A 273 5.98 -18.55 3.99
C ILE A 273 5.40 -19.51 2.94
N TRP A 274 5.86 -19.40 1.71
CA TRP A 274 5.36 -20.21 0.59
C TRP A 274 5.59 -21.70 0.77
N LYS A 275 6.53 -22.12 1.62
CA LYS A 275 6.75 -23.53 1.97
C LYS A 275 5.71 -24.06 2.97
N CYS A 276 5.01 -23.19 3.70
CA CYS A 276 4.00 -23.54 4.68
C CYS A 276 2.58 -23.29 4.12
N ASN A 277 1.85 -24.35 3.75
CA ASN A 277 0.52 -24.22 3.12
C ASN A 277 -0.48 -23.41 3.94
N LYS A 278 -0.49 -23.55 5.28
CA LYS A 278 -1.40 -22.80 6.15
C LYS A 278 -1.10 -21.31 6.13
N LEU A 279 0.17 -20.92 6.29
CA LEU A 279 0.59 -19.52 6.23
C LEU A 279 0.37 -18.93 4.84
N THR A 280 0.72 -19.68 3.79
CA THR A 280 0.45 -19.27 2.39
C THR A 280 -1.01 -18.94 2.18
N THR A 281 -1.93 -19.78 2.65
CA THR A 281 -3.37 -19.55 2.49
C THR A 281 -3.82 -18.26 3.18
N VAL A 282 -3.40 -18.06 4.42
CA VAL A 282 -3.79 -16.87 5.21
C VAL A 282 -3.18 -15.61 4.63
N ILE A 283 -1.86 -15.59 4.45
CA ILE A 283 -1.15 -14.37 4.03
C ILE A 283 -1.53 -13.97 2.59
N SER A 284 -1.66 -14.94 1.67
CA SER A 284 -2.13 -14.63 0.31
C SER A 284 -3.57 -14.15 0.28
N TYR A 285 -4.43 -14.65 1.19
CA TYR A 285 -5.79 -14.13 1.34
C TYR A 285 -5.78 -12.65 1.77
N LEU A 286 -4.93 -12.26 2.71
CA LEU A 286 -4.77 -10.85 3.11
C LEU A 286 -4.26 -10.02 1.93
N GLY A 287 -3.29 -10.53 1.17
CA GLY A 287 -2.77 -9.85 -0.01
C GLY A 287 -3.81 -9.61 -1.11
N ARG A 288 -4.71 -10.56 -1.35
CA ARG A 288 -5.84 -10.39 -2.28
C ARG A 288 -6.88 -9.38 -1.80
N ASN A 289 -6.93 -9.13 -0.51
CA ASN A 289 -7.85 -8.17 0.12
C ASN A 289 -7.14 -6.89 0.62
N SER A 290 -5.92 -6.65 0.14
CA SER A 290 -5.09 -5.53 0.59
C SER A 290 -5.74 -4.16 0.35
N LEU A 291 -6.54 -4.01 -0.70
CA LEU A 291 -7.26 -2.76 -0.98
C LEU A 291 -8.22 -2.40 0.16
N GLU A 292 -9.09 -3.33 0.54
CA GLU A 292 -10.10 -3.09 1.56
C GLU A 292 -9.46 -2.88 2.94
N ILE A 293 -8.40 -3.65 3.25
CA ILE A 293 -7.66 -3.48 4.51
C ILE A 293 -7.02 -2.09 4.52
N MET A 294 -6.40 -1.65 3.43
CA MET A 294 -5.77 -0.34 3.33
C MET A 294 -6.76 0.81 3.51
N ILE A 295 -7.99 0.67 3.04
CA ILE A 295 -9.02 1.70 3.12
C ILE A 295 -9.61 1.81 4.52
N TYR A 296 -9.93 0.67 5.16
CA TYR A 296 -10.76 0.65 6.34
C TYR A 296 -10.02 0.40 7.66
N HIS A 297 -8.69 0.16 7.67
CA HIS A 297 -7.97 -0.13 8.92
C HIS A 297 -8.01 1.03 9.93
N VAL A 298 -7.95 2.29 9.47
CA VAL A 298 -8.05 3.46 10.36
C VAL A 298 -9.45 3.55 11.00
N VAL A 299 -10.49 3.26 10.23
CA VAL A 299 -11.87 3.17 10.77
C VAL A 299 -11.95 2.07 11.83
N ALA A 300 -11.30 0.92 11.59
CA ALA A 300 -11.23 -0.15 12.57
C ALA A 300 -10.53 0.28 13.87
N PHE A 301 -9.46 1.07 13.79
CA PHE A 301 -8.77 1.62 14.95
C PHE A 301 -9.70 2.55 15.74
N LYS A 302 -10.45 3.42 15.08
CA LYS A 302 -11.43 4.29 15.73
C LYS A 302 -12.56 3.53 16.40
N MET A 303 -12.98 2.41 15.82
CA MET A 303 -13.95 1.51 16.49
C MET A 303 -13.37 0.89 17.78
N VAL A 304 -12.10 0.54 17.79
CA VAL A 304 -11.41 0.05 19.01
C VAL A 304 -11.35 1.15 20.07
N ASP A 305 -10.96 2.37 19.70
CA ASP A 305 -10.95 3.53 20.59
C ASP A 305 -12.33 3.77 21.21
N TYR A 306 -13.36 3.82 20.38
CA TYR A 306 -14.75 4.02 20.82
C TYR A 306 -15.19 2.97 21.84
N LEU A 307 -14.94 1.69 21.56
CA LEU A 307 -15.31 0.61 22.48
C LEU A 307 -14.53 0.69 23.79
N TYR A 308 -13.25 1.00 23.73
CA TYR A 308 -12.39 1.13 24.91
C TYR A 308 -12.85 2.25 25.83
N PHE A 309 -13.07 3.46 25.32
CA PHE A 309 -13.55 4.59 26.12
C PHE A 309 -14.95 4.33 26.68
N LYS A 310 -15.85 3.78 25.89
CA LYS A 310 -17.18 3.41 26.34
C LYS A 310 -17.20 2.39 27.47
N LEU A 311 -16.31 1.39 27.45
CA LEU A 311 -16.21 0.37 28.49
C LEU A 311 -15.57 0.91 29.76
N LYS A 312 -14.67 1.88 29.65
CA LYS A 312 -14.06 2.55 30.81
C LYS A 312 -14.99 3.57 31.50
N GLY A 313 -16.03 4.02 30.84
CA GLY A 313 -16.89 5.11 31.31
C GLY A 313 -16.22 6.48 31.20
N ASP A 314 -15.09 6.60 30.49
CA ASP A 314 -14.39 7.85 30.26
C ASP A 314 -15.07 8.68 29.16
N VAL A 315 -14.86 10.00 29.20
CA VAL A 315 -15.27 10.87 28.09
C VAL A 315 -14.51 10.44 26.83
N ILE A 316 -15.27 10.19 25.75
CA ILE A 316 -14.70 9.72 24.49
C ILE A 316 -13.85 10.85 23.92
N ASN A 317 -12.53 10.72 24.02
CA ASN A 317 -11.57 11.60 23.36
C ASN A 317 -10.86 10.84 22.24
N ILE A 318 -11.49 10.81 21.06
CA ILE A 318 -10.98 10.09 19.88
C ILE A 318 -10.31 11.08 18.90
N SER A 319 -9.71 12.15 19.43
CA SER A 319 -9.13 13.23 18.60
C SER A 319 -7.85 12.79 17.88
N SER A 320 -7.08 11.85 18.47
CA SER A 320 -5.84 11.40 17.87
C SER A 320 -6.09 10.44 16.68
N ILE A 321 -5.44 10.73 15.58
CA ILE A 321 -5.42 9.85 14.41
C ILE A 321 -3.99 9.30 14.28
N PRO A 322 -3.84 7.98 14.07
CA PRO A 322 -4.88 6.97 13.79
C PRO A 322 -5.43 6.25 15.01
N TYR A 323 -4.80 6.32 16.18
CA TYR A 323 -5.18 5.59 17.41
C TYR A 323 -4.99 6.46 18.66
N SER A 324 -5.63 6.09 19.78
CA SER A 324 -5.61 6.86 21.02
C SER A 324 -4.84 6.19 22.17
N CYS A 325 -4.63 4.87 22.14
CA CYS A 325 -4.04 4.13 23.24
C CYS A 325 -2.97 3.12 22.80
N GLU A 326 -1.70 3.40 23.11
CA GLU A 326 -0.58 2.55 22.67
C GLU A 326 -0.62 1.13 23.26
N SER A 327 -1.12 0.95 24.49
CA SER A 327 -1.17 -0.35 25.15
C SER A 327 -2.11 -1.35 24.46
N LEU A 328 -3.04 -0.87 23.64
CA LEU A 328 -3.97 -1.69 22.87
C LEU A 328 -3.41 -2.15 21.51
N TRP A 329 -2.10 -2.06 21.29
CA TRP A 329 -1.47 -2.41 20.02
C TRP A 329 -1.90 -3.79 19.46
N PRO A 330 -2.04 -4.88 20.26
CA PRO A 330 -2.46 -6.16 19.70
C PRO A 330 -3.88 -6.11 19.13
N ILE A 331 -4.77 -5.38 19.81
CA ILE A 331 -6.17 -5.23 19.39
C ILE A 331 -6.25 -4.40 18.12
N TYR A 332 -5.51 -3.29 18.03
CA TYR A 332 -5.48 -2.48 16.81
C TYR A 332 -5.00 -3.29 15.60
N TYR A 333 -3.91 -4.05 15.73
CA TYR A 333 -3.37 -4.83 14.62
C TYR A 333 -4.35 -5.93 14.16
N VAL A 334 -4.97 -6.63 15.07
CA VAL A 334 -5.96 -7.67 14.75
C VAL A 334 -7.22 -7.06 14.14
N MET A 335 -7.78 -6.04 14.78
CA MET A 335 -9.02 -5.41 14.31
C MET A 335 -8.81 -4.62 13.02
N GLY A 336 -7.64 -4.00 12.84
CA GLY A 336 -7.24 -3.34 11.60
C GLY A 336 -7.21 -4.26 10.38
N ILE A 337 -7.12 -5.57 10.59
CA ILE A 337 -7.22 -6.59 9.53
C ILE A 337 -8.64 -7.17 9.46
N LEU A 338 -9.23 -7.57 10.58
CA LEU A 338 -10.50 -8.31 10.60
C LEU A 338 -11.70 -7.44 10.21
N VAL A 339 -11.80 -6.22 10.75
CA VAL A 339 -12.95 -5.34 10.48
C VAL A 339 -13.06 -4.98 9.00
N PRO A 340 -11.99 -4.58 8.29
CA PRO A 340 -12.06 -4.37 6.85
C PRO A 340 -12.55 -5.57 6.05
N LEU A 341 -12.13 -6.78 6.42
CA LEU A 341 -12.59 -8.02 5.78
C LEU A 341 -14.07 -8.29 6.05
N MET A 342 -14.55 -7.98 7.24
CA MET A 342 -15.97 -8.07 7.58
C MET A 342 -16.80 -7.06 6.79
N ILE A 343 -16.34 -5.81 6.69
CA ILE A 343 -16.97 -4.75 5.87
C ILE A 343 -17.09 -5.21 4.42
N LYS A 344 -16.00 -5.73 3.84
CA LYS A 344 -16.02 -6.29 2.47
C LYS A 344 -17.09 -7.37 2.30
N LYS A 345 -17.16 -8.32 3.25
CA LYS A 345 -18.15 -9.41 3.20
C LYS A 345 -19.58 -8.86 3.25
N LEU A 346 -19.85 -7.88 4.11
CA LEU A 346 -21.14 -7.21 4.22
C LEU A 346 -21.52 -6.50 2.93
N LEU A 347 -20.62 -5.69 2.38
CA LEU A 347 -20.86 -4.96 1.11
C LEU A 347 -21.16 -5.94 -0.04
N ASN A 348 -20.41 -7.04 -0.13
CA ASN A 348 -20.66 -8.06 -1.15
C ASN A 348 -22.02 -8.75 -0.96
N SER A 349 -22.44 -9.02 0.27
CA SER A 349 -23.74 -9.62 0.56
C SER A 349 -24.89 -8.69 0.15
N ILE A 350 -24.78 -7.40 0.42
CA ILE A 350 -25.78 -6.38 0.02
C ILE A 350 -25.92 -6.34 -1.50
N VAL A 351 -24.79 -6.31 -2.22
CA VAL A 351 -24.79 -6.31 -3.70
C VAL A 351 -25.44 -7.58 -4.27
N LEU A 352 -25.20 -8.74 -3.65
CA LEU A 352 -25.79 -10.01 -4.06
C LEU A 352 -27.32 -10.05 -3.83
N LEU A 353 -27.78 -9.53 -2.69
CA LEU A 353 -29.20 -9.41 -2.36
C LEU A 353 -29.92 -8.49 -3.37
N HIS A 354 -29.30 -7.35 -3.70
CA HIS A 354 -29.87 -6.41 -4.67
C HIS A 354 -29.97 -7.04 -6.07
N LYS A 355 -28.94 -7.79 -6.50
CA LYS A 355 -28.97 -8.50 -7.80
C LYS A 355 -30.01 -9.62 -7.83
N ARG A 356 -30.23 -10.32 -6.71
CA ARG A 356 -31.29 -11.35 -6.61
C ARG A 356 -32.66 -10.70 -6.72
N ARG A 357 -32.88 -9.62 -5.99
CA ARG A 357 -34.15 -8.88 -6.01
C ARG A 357 -34.52 -8.40 -7.42
N ASN A 358 -33.56 -7.84 -8.17
CA ASN A 358 -33.79 -7.35 -9.52
C ASN A 358 -34.07 -8.49 -10.55
N ARG A 359 -33.68 -9.75 -10.27
CA ARG A 359 -34.04 -10.91 -11.11
C ARG A 359 -35.45 -11.43 -10.87
N TYR A 360 -36.08 -11.07 -9.75
CA TYR A 360 -37.47 -11.44 -9.47
C TYR A 360 -38.48 -10.43 -10.04
N PHE A 361 -38.02 -9.29 -10.56
CA PHE A 361 -38.84 -8.26 -11.17
C PHE A 361 -38.63 -8.15 -12.70
N GLN A 362 -37.83 -9.04 -13.30
CA GLN A 362 -37.74 -9.31 -14.74
C GLN A 362 -38.39 -10.66 -15.05
#